data_e33037dc29047ab950dcd356999953e6
#
_entry.id   e33037dc29047ab950dcd356999953e6
#
_cell.length_a   1.000
_cell.length_b   1.000
_cell.length_c   1.000
_cell.angle_alpha   90.00
_cell.angle_beta   90.00
_cell.angle_gamma   90.00
#
_symmetry.space_group_name_H-M   'P 1'
#
loop_
_entity.id
_entity.type
_entity.pdbx_description
1 polymer ?
#
loop_
_entity_poly.entity_id
_entity_poly.type
_entity_poly.pdbx_seq_one_letter_code
_entity_poly.pdbx_strand_id
1 'polypeptide(L)' 'MRIAICDDEVSMVQILEEKIKKLLPDAVIDKYLSGDELIASGNSFFIF' A
#
# COMPACT_ATOMS: atom_id res chain seq x y z
N MET A 1 -9.90 -6.03 5.54
CA MET A 1 -8.86 -5.09 5.97
C MET A 1 -8.35 -4.32 4.76
N ARG A 2 -8.18 -3.04 4.90
CA ARG A 2 -7.69 -2.18 3.82
C ARG A 2 -6.33 -1.61 4.21
N ILE A 3 -5.35 -1.80 3.34
CA ILE A 3 -3.97 -1.38 3.58
C ILE A 3 -3.51 -0.51 2.44
N ALA A 4 -2.91 0.63 2.76
CA ALA A 4 -2.33 1.53 1.76
C ALA A 4 -0.81 1.41 1.81
N ILE A 5 -0.19 1.28 0.64
CA ILE A 5 1.26 1.26 0.49
C ILE A 5 1.67 2.53 -0.22
N CYS A 6 2.62 3.25 0.36
CA CYS A 6 3.13 4.48 -0.22
C CYS A 6 4.65 4.40 -0.35
N ASP A 7 5.17 4.45 -1.57
CA ASP A 7 6.60 4.47 -1.82
C ASP A 7 6.82 5.01 -3.23
N ASP A 8 7.87 5.79 -3.42
CA ASP A 8 8.22 6.33 -4.73
C ASP A 8 8.94 5.30 -5.61
N GLU A 9 9.34 4.17 -5.06
CA GLU A 9 9.92 3.07 -5.83
C GLU A 9 8.87 2.01 -6.14
N VAL A 10 8.51 1.86 -7.41
CA VAL A 10 7.50 0.90 -7.83
C VAL A 10 7.87 -0.53 -7.46
N SER A 11 9.16 -0.87 -7.57
CA SER A 11 9.61 -2.22 -7.24
C SER A 11 9.39 -2.56 -5.77
N MET A 12 9.57 -1.59 -4.88
CA MET A 12 9.32 -1.80 -3.45
C MET A 12 7.84 -1.98 -3.17
N VAL A 13 7.00 -1.21 -3.84
CA VAL A 13 5.55 -1.34 -3.69
C VAL A 13 5.10 -2.74 -4.09
N GLN A 14 5.62 -3.26 -5.19
CA GLN A 14 5.28 -4.60 -5.64
C GLN A 14 5.71 -5.68 -4.65
N ILE A 15 6.91 -5.56 -4.11
CA ILE A 15 7.42 -6.52 -3.13
C ILE A 15 6.56 -6.52 -1.87
N LEU A 16 6.21 -5.33 -1.38
CA LEU A 16 5.38 -5.19 -0.19
C LEU A 16 3.99 -5.78 -0.42
N GLU A 17 3.40 -5.50 -1.58
CA GLU A 17 2.09 -6.04 -1.93
C GLU A 17 2.10 -7.56 -1.90
N GLU A 18 3.10 -8.18 -2.52
CA GLU A 18 3.19 -9.63 -2.55
C GLU A 18 3.30 -10.23 -1.16
N LYS A 19 4.13 -9.63 -0.31
CA LYS A 19 4.31 -10.12 1.06
C LYS A 19 3.04 -9.98 1.88
N ILE A 20 2.37 -8.85 1.76
CA ILE A 20 1.13 -8.61 2.51
C ILE A 20 0.05 -9.58 2.07
N LYS A 21 -0.08 -9.83 0.78
CA LYS A 21 -1.09 -10.77 0.27
C LYS A 21 -0.84 -12.20 0.71
N LYS A 22 0.41 -12.58 0.93
CA LYS A 22 0.72 -13.90 1.48
C LYS A 22 0.26 -14.05 2.91
N LEU A 23 0.40 -12.99 3.70
CA LEU A 23 0.05 -13.00 5.12
C LEU A 23 -1.45 -12.72 5.33
N LEU A 24 -2.02 -11.85 4.50
CA LEU A 24 -3.40 -11.38 4.63
C LEU A 24 -4.09 -11.46 3.27
N PRO A 25 -4.46 -12.65 2.80
CA PRO A 25 -5.00 -12.81 1.44
C PRO A 25 -6.33 -12.07 1.22
N ASP A 26 -7.06 -11.75 2.28
CA ASP A 26 -8.32 -11.02 2.16
C ASP A 26 -8.14 -9.51 2.20
N ALA A 27 -6.92 -9.02 2.38
CA ALA A 27 -6.67 -7.59 2.45
C ALA A 27 -6.84 -6.92 1.09
N VAL A 28 -7.44 -5.74 1.09
CA VAL A 28 -7.49 -4.87 -0.08
C VAL A 28 -6.29 -3.93 -0.02
N ILE A 29 -5.48 -3.93 -1.06
CA ILE A 29 -4.24 -3.14 -1.08
C ILE A 29 -4.37 -1.99 -2.05
N ASP A 30 -4.20 -0.77 -1.55
CA ASP A 30 -4.14 0.45 -2.34
C ASP A 30 -2.68 0.88 -2.46
N LYS A 31 -2.25 1.21 -3.66
CA LYS A 31 -0.86 1.58 -3.94
C LYS A 31 -0.77 3.04 -4.35
N TYR A 32 0.15 3.76 -3.75
CA TYR A 32 0.39 5.18 -4.02
C TYR A 32 1.88 5.41 -4.22
N LEU A 33 2.21 6.27 -5.17
CA LEU A 33 3.60 6.59 -5.48
C LEU A 33 4.11 7.82 -4.73
N SER A 34 3.22 8.52 -4.00
CA SER A 34 3.63 9.68 -3.22
C SER A 34 2.75 9.80 -1.98
N GLY A 35 3.28 10.47 -0.96
CA GLY A 35 2.52 10.76 0.26
C GLY A 35 1.31 11.66 -0.01
N ASP A 36 1.42 12.57 -0.98
CA ASP A 36 0.32 13.46 -1.34
C ASP A 36 -0.87 12.68 -1.87
N GLU A 37 -0.63 11.67 -2.70
CA GLU A 37 -1.69 10.80 -3.20
C GLU A 37 -2.35 10.03 -2.07
N LEU A 38 -1.57 9.54 -1.11
CA LEU A 38 -2.09 8.81 0.04
C LEU A 38 -2.98 9.70 0.89
N ILE A 39 -2.55 10.92 1.17
CA ILE A 39 -3.33 11.88 1.97
C ILE A 39 -4.63 12.22 1.26
N ALA A 40 -4.57 12.46 -0.04
CA ALA A 40 -5.76 12.80 -0.82
C ALA A 40 -6.79 11.68 -0.85
N SER A 41 -6.35 10.42 -0.72
CA SER A 41 -7.26 9.28 -0.74
C SER A 41 -8.07 9.12 0.55
N GLY A 42 -7.61 9.70 1.66
CA GLY A 42 -8.27 9.58 2.94
C GLY A 42 -8.11 8.24 3.64
N ASN A 43 -7.20 7.39 3.18
CA ASN A 43 -6.92 6.13 3.84
C ASN A 43 -6.29 6.34 5.21
N SER A 44 -6.68 5.52 6.18
CA SER A 44 -6.22 5.65 7.56
C SER A 44 -5.12 4.66 7.93
N PHE A 45 -4.86 3.66 7.08
CA PHE A 45 -3.79 2.67 7.31
C PHE A 45 -2.82 2.72 6.15
N PHE A 46 -1.53 2.73 6.46
CA PHE A 46 -0.52 2.72 5.41
C PHE A 46 0.76 2.04 5.87
N ILE A 47 1.51 1.50 4.90
CA ILE A 47 2.83 0.91 5.08
C ILE A 47 3.73 1.48 4.00
N PHE A 48 4.97 1.76 4.31
CA PHE A 48 5.94 2.26 3.33
C PHE A 48 7.33 1.73 3.60
#